data_e11a01a8d41ff14983946e186f9b9afa
#
_entry.id   e11a01a8d41ff14983946e186f9b9afa
#
_cell.length_a   1.000
_cell.length_b   1.000
_cell.length_c   1.000
_cell.angle_alpha   90.00
_cell.angle_beta   90.00
_cell.angle_gamma   90.00
#
_symmetry.space_group_name_H-M   'P 1'
#
loop_
_entity.id
_entity.type
_entity.pdbx_description
1 polymer ?
#
loop_
_entity_poly.entity_id
_entity_poly.type
_entity_poly.pdbx_seq_one_letter_code
_entity_poly.pdbx_strand_id
1 'polypeptide(L)'
;MTDSLKTLVLQPQWDYEYIRKLVVSLSFSIIKEVFVTEHGKPYIAMKCVRSIQDVVPYSKAEFCFGRMSVIENADEYRSYLSRQLEKNKRLMEKLSESTGVHAAARLEELKETVALIKEALNQ
;
A
#
# COMPACT_ATOMS: atom_id res chain seq x y z
N MET A 1 -11.04 -30.10 11.53
CA MET A 1 -11.28 -29.43 10.97
C MET A 1 -10.91 -28.10 10.94
N THR A 2 -10.20 -27.66 11.02
CA THR A 2 -9.55 -26.43 11.20
C THR A 2 -9.42 -25.54 10.02
N ASP A 3 -9.64 -25.98 8.83
CA ASP A 3 -9.50 -25.20 7.63
C ASP A 3 -10.80 -24.73 7.06
N SER A 4 -11.74 -24.45 7.95
CA SER A 4 -13.04 -23.94 7.54
C SER A 4 -12.98 -22.49 7.07
N LEU A 5 -11.98 -21.72 7.50
CA LEU A 5 -11.84 -20.31 7.09
C LEU A 5 -11.24 -20.24 5.70
N LYS A 6 -12.08 -19.98 4.71
CA LYS A 6 -11.68 -19.90 3.30
C LYS A 6 -11.68 -18.48 2.76
N THR A 7 -12.41 -17.59 3.39
CA THR A 7 -12.53 -16.19 2.99
C THR A 7 -12.34 -15.29 4.19
N LEU A 8 -11.59 -14.23 4.00
CA LEU A 8 -11.31 -13.25 5.03
C LEU A 8 -11.54 -11.87 4.46
N VAL A 9 -12.34 -11.05 5.16
CA VAL A 9 -12.54 -9.67 4.78
C VAL A 9 -11.91 -8.80 5.85
N LEU A 10 -11.00 -7.92 5.43
CA LEU A 10 -10.24 -7.04 6.31
C LEU A 10 -10.48 -5.60 5.95
N GLN A 11 -10.48 -4.75 6.98
CA GLN A 11 -10.62 -3.32 6.81
C GLN A 11 -9.62 -2.62 7.72
N PRO A 12 -8.31 -2.79 7.45
CA PRO A 12 -7.27 -2.20 8.30
C PRO A 12 -7.29 -0.69 8.19
N GLN A 13 -6.92 -0.03 9.28
CA GLN A 13 -6.89 1.43 9.33
C GLN A 13 -5.50 2.00 9.14
N TRP A 14 -4.48 1.17 9.25
CA TRP A 14 -3.09 1.59 9.13
C TRP A 14 -2.20 0.37 8.91
N ASP A 15 -0.95 0.62 8.54
CA ASP A 15 0.08 -0.40 8.30
C ASP A 15 -0.33 -1.46 7.28
N TYR A 16 -0.72 -1.00 6.11
CA TYR A 16 -1.15 -1.88 5.03
C TYR A 16 -0.06 -2.83 4.57
N GLU A 17 1.19 -2.39 4.58
CA GLU A 17 2.32 -3.24 4.21
C GLU A 17 2.38 -4.47 5.11
N TYR A 18 2.30 -4.27 6.42
CA TYR A 18 2.32 -5.36 7.37
C TYR A 18 1.15 -6.31 7.16
N ILE A 19 -0.05 -5.76 6.99
CA ILE A 19 -1.27 -6.57 6.82
C ILE A 19 -1.19 -7.40 5.55
N ARG A 20 -0.74 -6.83 4.43
CA ARG A 20 -0.60 -7.59 3.19
C ARG A 20 0.44 -8.71 3.33
N LYS A 21 1.57 -8.43 3.95
CA LYS A 21 2.60 -9.44 4.20
C LYS A 21 2.07 -10.57 5.08
N LEU A 22 1.32 -10.22 6.13
CA LEU A 22 0.75 -11.20 7.04
C LEU A 22 -0.23 -12.11 6.32
N VAL A 23 -1.16 -11.53 5.57
CA VAL A 23 -2.18 -12.28 4.83
C VAL A 23 -1.53 -13.27 3.86
N VAL A 24 -0.54 -12.81 3.10
CA VAL A 24 0.18 -13.67 2.14
C VAL A 24 0.94 -14.77 2.88
N SER A 25 1.56 -14.46 4.02
CA SER A 25 2.30 -15.45 4.80
C SER A 25 1.41 -16.54 5.37
N LEU A 26 0.11 -16.26 5.55
CA LEU A 26 -0.86 -17.22 6.02
C LEU A 26 -1.53 -18.00 4.89
N SER A 27 -0.97 -17.92 3.69
CA SER A 27 -1.46 -18.61 2.50
C SER A 27 -2.81 -18.13 2.00
N PHE A 28 -3.13 -16.86 2.25
CA PHE A 28 -4.27 -16.21 1.63
C PHE A 28 -3.82 -15.42 0.42
N SER A 29 -4.69 -15.36 -0.59
CA SER A 29 -4.51 -14.49 -1.75
C SER A 29 -5.45 -13.30 -1.61
N ILE A 30 -4.93 -12.10 -1.83
CA ILE A 30 -5.75 -10.89 -1.86
C ILE A 30 -6.37 -10.82 -3.24
N ILE A 31 -7.68 -11.04 -3.33
CA ILE A 31 -8.37 -11.08 -4.62
C ILE A 31 -9.07 -9.78 -4.97
N LYS A 32 -9.28 -8.91 -3.99
CA LYS A 32 -9.95 -7.65 -4.22
C LYS A 32 -9.57 -6.66 -3.14
N GLU A 33 -9.27 -5.44 -3.54
CA GLU A 33 -9.12 -4.31 -2.64
C GLU A 33 -10.02 -3.17 -3.13
N VAL A 34 -10.53 -2.39 -2.20
CA VAL A 34 -11.35 -1.21 -2.53
C VAL A 34 -10.80 -0.04 -1.74
N PHE A 35 -10.48 1.05 -2.45
CA PHE A 35 -10.05 2.28 -1.83
C PHE A 35 -11.28 3.07 -1.41
N VAL A 36 -11.35 3.44 -0.13
CA VAL A 36 -12.50 4.12 0.45
C VAL A 36 -12.04 5.39 1.15
N THR A 37 -12.80 6.46 1.01
CA THR A 37 -12.60 7.67 1.83
C THR A 37 -13.84 7.88 2.68
N GLU A 38 -13.62 8.10 3.97
CA GLU A 38 -14.70 8.35 4.90
C GLU A 38 -14.28 9.49 5.82
N HIS A 39 -15.08 10.54 5.86
CA HIS A 39 -14.76 11.76 6.63
C HIS A 39 -13.38 12.32 6.28
N GLY A 40 -13.01 12.24 5.00
CA GLY A 40 -11.74 12.74 4.51
C GLY A 40 -10.54 11.83 4.78
N LYS A 41 -10.75 10.68 5.42
CA LYS A 41 -9.67 9.74 5.71
C LYS A 41 -9.70 8.57 4.75
N PRO A 42 -8.57 8.25 4.11
CA PRO A 42 -8.51 7.10 3.21
C PRO A 42 -8.26 5.80 3.97
N TYR A 43 -8.86 4.72 3.51
CA TYR A 43 -8.50 3.38 3.94
C TYR A 43 -8.88 2.37 2.88
N ILE A 44 -8.40 1.14 3.05
CA ILE A 44 -8.57 0.09 2.06
C ILE A 44 -9.26 -1.10 2.70
N ALA A 45 -10.32 -1.60 2.05
CA ALA A 45 -10.95 -2.85 2.41
C ALA A 45 -10.37 -3.95 1.52
N MET A 46 -10.10 -5.12 2.08
CA MET A 46 -9.49 -6.24 1.37
C MET A 46 -10.33 -7.49 1.51
N LYS A 47 -10.48 -8.22 0.40
CA LYS A 47 -11.06 -9.54 0.42
C LYS A 47 -9.97 -10.55 0.06
N CYS A 48 -9.78 -11.53 0.92
CA CYS A 48 -8.74 -12.54 0.77
C CYS A 48 -9.36 -13.91 0.79
N VAL A 49 -8.82 -14.81 0.00
CA VAL A 49 -9.29 -16.21 0.00
C VAL A 49 -8.09 -17.12 0.23
N ARG A 50 -8.31 -18.24 0.88
CA ARG A 50 -7.26 -19.21 1.06
C ARG A 50 -6.89 -19.79 -0.29
N SER A 51 -5.62 -19.74 -0.63
CA SER A 51 -5.13 -20.21 -1.91
C SER A 51 -4.25 -21.42 -1.72
N ILE A 52 -4.43 -22.40 -2.59
CA ILE A 52 -3.57 -23.58 -2.64
C ILE A 52 -2.63 -23.50 -3.85
N GLN A 53 -2.76 -22.45 -4.64
CA GLN A 53 -1.94 -22.25 -5.83
C GLN A 53 -0.82 -21.25 -5.53
N ASP A 54 0.25 -21.35 -6.29
CA ASP A 54 1.34 -20.40 -6.18
C ASP A 54 0.87 -19.02 -6.62
N VAL A 55 1.11 -18.04 -5.75
CA VAL A 55 0.76 -16.66 -6.03
C VAL A 55 2.01 -15.97 -6.55
N VAL A 56 1.84 -15.11 -7.56
CA VAL A 56 2.95 -14.28 -8.04
C VAL A 56 3.45 -13.43 -6.86
N PRO A 57 4.75 -13.47 -6.55
CA PRO A 57 5.28 -12.74 -5.40
C PRO A 57 5.00 -11.24 -5.49
N TYR A 58 4.69 -10.65 -4.34
CA TYR A 58 4.50 -9.21 -4.23
C TYR A 58 5.84 -8.49 -4.17
N SER A 59 5.97 -7.38 -4.88
CA SER A 59 7.10 -6.48 -4.73
C SER A 59 6.90 -5.63 -3.46
N LYS A 60 7.93 -4.91 -3.04
CA LYS A 60 7.80 -4.01 -1.90
C LYS A 60 6.76 -2.93 -2.16
N ALA A 61 6.75 -2.34 -3.35
CA ALA A 61 5.75 -1.33 -3.71
C ALA A 61 4.33 -1.91 -3.66
N GLU A 62 4.16 -3.15 -4.11
CA GLU A 62 2.86 -3.82 -4.06
C GLU A 62 2.42 -4.11 -2.63
N PHE A 63 3.33 -4.49 -1.75
CA PHE A 63 2.98 -4.65 -0.33
C PHE A 63 2.57 -3.32 0.29
N CYS A 64 3.28 -2.24 -0.03
CA CYS A 64 2.99 -0.92 0.55
C CYS A 64 1.68 -0.32 0.02
N PHE A 65 1.44 -0.42 -1.29
CA PHE A 65 0.36 0.32 -1.94
C PHE A 65 -0.66 -0.56 -2.66
N GLY A 66 -0.45 -1.87 -2.70
CA GLY A 66 -1.36 -2.80 -3.33
C GLY A 66 -1.02 -3.07 -4.78
N ARG A 67 -1.66 -4.09 -5.30
CA ARG A 67 -1.51 -4.51 -6.69
C ARG A 67 -2.70 -3.97 -7.47
N MET A 68 -2.45 -3.09 -8.44
CA MET A 68 -3.52 -2.37 -9.14
C MET A 68 -4.52 -3.31 -9.82
N SER A 69 -4.08 -4.49 -10.25
CA SER A 69 -4.96 -5.45 -10.90
C SER A 69 -6.08 -5.98 -10.00
N VAL A 70 -5.92 -5.91 -8.67
CA VAL A 70 -6.94 -6.37 -7.73
C VAL A 70 -7.70 -5.22 -7.07
N ILE A 71 -7.31 -3.98 -7.32
CA ILE A 71 -7.98 -2.81 -6.76
C ILE A 71 -9.15 -2.44 -7.63
N GLU A 72 -10.37 -2.52 -7.06
CA GLU A 72 -11.60 -2.33 -7.82
C GLU A 72 -11.72 -0.92 -8.40
N ASN A 73 -11.41 0.10 -7.60
CA ASN A 73 -11.48 1.49 -8.02
C ASN A 73 -10.07 2.07 -8.20
N ALA A 74 -9.30 1.42 -9.07
CA ALA A 74 -7.88 1.74 -9.26
C ALA A 74 -7.64 3.19 -9.71
N ASP A 75 -8.54 3.76 -10.53
CA ASP A 75 -8.35 5.12 -11.00
C ASP A 75 -8.46 6.15 -9.87
N GLU A 76 -9.41 5.96 -8.97
CA GLU A 76 -9.51 6.82 -7.79
C GLU A 76 -8.28 6.68 -6.90
N TYR A 77 -7.82 5.45 -6.73
CA TYR A 77 -6.66 5.18 -5.92
C TYR A 77 -5.39 5.77 -6.52
N ARG A 78 -5.22 5.66 -7.84
CA ARG A 78 -4.10 6.28 -8.55
C ARG A 78 -4.10 7.79 -8.36
N SER A 79 -5.27 8.42 -8.44
CA SER A 79 -5.39 9.86 -8.20
C SER A 79 -4.95 10.22 -6.77
N TYR A 80 -5.36 9.42 -5.80
CA TYR A 80 -4.92 9.60 -4.43
C TYR A 80 -3.40 9.48 -4.30
N LEU A 81 -2.81 8.43 -4.88
CA LEU A 81 -1.37 8.21 -4.84
C LEU A 81 -0.60 9.34 -5.53
N SER A 82 -1.13 9.86 -6.64
CA SER A 82 -0.51 10.99 -7.32
C SER A 82 -0.48 12.23 -6.45
N ARG A 83 -1.55 12.48 -5.68
CA ARG A 83 -1.57 13.59 -4.73
C ARG A 83 -0.57 13.38 -3.59
N GLN A 84 -0.44 12.15 -3.12
CA GLN A 84 0.55 11.81 -2.10
C GLN A 84 1.97 11.99 -2.63
N LEU A 85 2.21 11.63 -3.88
CA LEU A 85 3.50 11.82 -4.53
C LEU A 85 3.88 13.30 -4.55
N GLU A 86 2.97 14.16 -4.99
CA GLU A 86 3.24 15.59 -5.04
C GLU A 86 3.47 16.19 -3.66
N LYS A 87 2.68 15.76 -2.69
CA LYS A 87 2.83 16.21 -1.30
C LYS A 87 4.22 15.83 -0.76
N ASN A 88 4.64 14.59 -1.01
CA ASN A 88 5.93 14.11 -0.53
C ASN A 88 7.10 14.81 -1.24
N LYS A 89 6.96 15.10 -2.53
CA LYS A 89 7.98 15.86 -3.26
C LYS A 89 8.15 17.26 -2.69
N ARG A 90 7.04 17.95 -2.39
CA ARG A 90 7.11 19.29 -1.78
C ARG A 90 7.77 19.25 -0.40
N LEU A 91 7.48 18.21 0.37
CA LEU A 91 8.11 18.04 1.67
C LEU A 91 9.61 17.79 1.55
N MET A 92 10.02 17.00 0.54
CA MET A 92 11.44 16.77 0.24
C MET A 92 12.16 18.09 -0.08
N GLU A 93 11.54 18.95 -0.88
CA GLU A 93 12.12 20.26 -1.20
C GLU A 93 12.36 21.09 0.05
N LYS A 94 11.38 21.11 0.96
CA LYS A 94 11.53 21.83 2.23
C LYS A 94 12.64 21.25 3.08
N LEU A 95 12.72 19.93 3.15
CA LEU A 95 13.76 19.28 3.97
C LEU A 95 15.15 19.41 3.38
N SER A 96 15.26 19.54 2.05
CA SER A 96 16.56 19.73 1.41
C SER A 96 17.21 21.07 1.76
N GLU A 97 16.40 22.04 2.19
CA GLU A 97 16.88 23.36 2.62
C GLU A 97 17.27 23.37 4.11
N SER A 98 16.93 22.32 4.84
CA SER A 98 17.22 22.20 6.27
C SER A 98 18.55 21.51 6.50
N THR A 99 19.25 21.92 7.57
CA THR A 99 20.48 21.26 7.98
C THR A 99 20.23 20.49 9.27
N GLY A 100 20.90 19.36 9.42
CA GLY A 100 20.79 18.55 10.62
C GLY A 100 20.56 17.09 10.31
N VAL A 101 20.83 16.25 11.30
CA VAL A 101 20.77 14.80 11.18
C VAL A 101 19.34 14.31 10.96
N HIS A 102 18.40 14.89 11.70
CA HIS A 102 16.98 14.47 11.59
C HIS A 102 16.39 14.80 10.24
N ALA A 103 16.72 15.97 9.68
CA ALA A 103 16.26 16.36 8.35
C ALA A 103 16.83 15.44 7.28
N ALA A 104 18.10 15.07 7.39
CA ALA A 104 18.73 14.16 6.43
C ALA A 104 18.11 12.77 6.48
N ALA A 105 17.86 12.24 7.68
CA ALA A 105 17.22 10.94 7.85
C ALA A 105 15.80 10.93 7.27
N ARG A 106 15.02 11.98 7.56
CA ARG A 106 13.66 12.10 7.04
C ARG A 106 13.64 12.21 5.53
N LEU A 107 14.61 12.94 4.97
CA LEU A 107 14.73 13.09 3.52
C LEU A 107 14.96 11.74 2.84
N GLU A 108 15.82 10.89 3.42
CA GLU A 108 16.06 9.55 2.86
C GLU A 108 14.79 8.68 2.92
N GLU A 109 14.04 8.76 4.01
CA GLU A 109 12.75 8.04 4.12
C GLU A 109 11.78 8.49 3.04
N LEU A 110 11.69 9.80 2.81
CA LEU A 110 10.78 10.34 1.78
C LEU A 110 11.22 9.96 0.37
N LYS A 111 12.52 9.91 0.11
CA LYS A 111 13.03 9.46 -1.19
C LYS A 111 12.58 8.03 -1.48
N GLU A 112 12.66 7.14 -0.48
CA GLU A 112 12.21 5.78 -0.62
C GLU A 112 10.71 5.71 -0.88
N THR A 113 9.93 6.46 -0.11
CA THR A 113 8.48 6.51 -0.26
C THR A 113 8.08 7.00 -1.65
N VAL A 114 8.71 8.06 -2.13
CA VAL A 114 8.47 8.59 -3.47
C VAL A 114 8.78 7.55 -4.55
N ALA A 115 9.89 6.86 -4.41
CA ALA A 115 10.26 5.81 -5.37
C ALA A 115 9.22 4.68 -5.40
N LEU A 116 8.73 4.26 -4.24
CA LEU A 116 7.73 3.21 -4.14
C LEU A 116 6.37 3.65 -4.71
N ILE A 117 5.97 4.90 -4.49
CA ILE A 117 4.73 5.43 -5.07
C ILE A 117 4.83 5.46 -6.59
N LYS A 118 5.96 5.92 -7.14
CA LYS A 118 6.17 5.93 -8.58
C LYS A 118 6.09 4.52 -9.16
N GLU A 119 6.69 3.55 -8.50
CA GLU A 119 6.62 2.16 -8.93
C GLU A 119 5.19 1.65 -8.91
N ALA A 120 4.44 1.96 -7.85
CA ALA A 120 3.03 1.59 -7.74
C ALA A 120 2.19 2.20 -8.87
N LEU A 121 2.45 3.47 -9.22
CA LEU A 121 1.71 4.15 -10.29
C LEU A 121 2.04 3.63 -11.68
N ASN A 122 3.17 2.95 -11.83
CA ASN A 122 3.58 2.39 -13.13
C ASN A 122 3.07 0.98 -13.39
N GLN A 123 2.23 0.47 -12.53
CA GLN A 123 1.62 -0.85 -12.75
C GLN A 123 0.59 -0.84 -13.87
#